data_f018767c50fe261154d40d5197050070
#
_entry.id   f018767c50fe261154d40d5197050070
#
_cell.length_a   1.000
_cell.length_b   1.000
_cell.length_c   1.000
_cell.angle_alpha   90.00
_cell.angle_beta   90.00
_cell.angle_gamma   90.00
#
_symmetry.space_group_name_H-M   'P 1'
#
loop_
_entity.id
_entity.type
_entity.pdbx_description
1 polymer ?
#
loop_
_entity_poly.entity_id
_entity_poly.type
_entity_poly.pdbx_seq_one_letter_code
_entity_poly.pdbx_strand_id
1 'polypeptide(L)'
;RRQRQMCIRDSRYGVMHRNTFLESPAVLTKGLYLKEHPNVFFAGQITGFEGYMESAASGLLAARNLYARLQGRELPPPPTTTMCGALIDYITTPNKDFQPMGANMGILPRTEEIDTIRDKRERYMALSDAAQAAMRAWAAEAEH
;
A
#
# COMPACT_ATOMS: atom_id res chain seq x y z
N ARG A 1 34.92 -4.29 21.24
CA ARG A 1 34.13 -3.06 21.16
C ARG A 1 33.37 -2.92 19.82
N ARG A 2 34.01 -3.20 18.65
CA ARG A 2 33.36 -3.16 17.34
C ARG A 2 32.23 -4.18 17.19
N GLN A 3 32.42 -5.37 17.75
CA GLN A 3 31.43 -6.44 17.67
C GLN A 3 30.16 -6.15 18.48
N ARG A 4 30.29 -5.48 19.65
CA ARG A 4 29.11 -5.04 20.41
C ARG A 4 28.31 -3.93 19.70
N GLN A 5 28.99 -3.02 19.04
CA GLN A 5 28.32 -2.00 18.25
C GLN A 5 27.64 -2.60 17.01
N MET A 6 28.22 -3.64 16.40
CA MET A 6 27.60 -4.39 15.32
C MET A 6 26.35 -5.14 15.79
N CYS A 7 26.40 -5.84 16.93
CA CYS A 7 25.25 -6.54 17.49
C CYS A 7 24.10 -5.60 17.89
N ILE A 8 24.42 -4.43 18.46
CA ILE A 8 23.41 -3.41 18.79
C ILE A 8 22.83 -2.79 17.51
N ARG A 9 23.64 -2.62 16.49
CA ARG A 9 23.18 -2.21 15.16
C ARG A 9 22.37 -3.31 14.51
N ASP A 10 22.80 -4.55 14.56
CA ASP A 10 22.10 -5.69 13.97
C ASP A 10 20.73 -5.92 14.62
N SER A 11 20.57 -5.73 15.91
CA SER A 11 19.24 -5.76 16.53
C SER A 11 18.32 -4.59 16.13
N ARG A 12 18.87 -3.48 15.68
CA ARG A 12 18.14 -2.40 14.99
C ARG A 12 17.98 -2.65 13.48
N TYR A 13 18.92 -3.38 12.92
CA TYR A 13 19.03 -3.71 11.50
C TYR A 13 18.55 -5.12 11.16
N GLY A 14 17.84 -5.79 12.03
CA GLY A 14 16.98 -6.90 11.64
C GLY A 14 15.96 -6.52 10.55
N VAL A 15 15.90 -5.25 10.27
CA VAL A 15 15.25 -4.58 9.13
C VAL A 15 16.18 -4.43 7.91
N MET A 16 17.46 -4.80 8.01
CA MET A 16 18.47 -4.61 6.95
C MET A 16 18.41 -5.66 5.84
N HIS A 17 17.51 -6.59 5.92
CA HIS A 17 17.10 -7.39 4.77
C HIS A 17 16.18 -6.61 3.83
N ARG A 18 16.02 -5.31 4.06
CA ARG A 18 15.34 -4.42 3.13
C ARG A 18 16.19 -4.26 1.91
N ASN A 19 15.69 -4.83 0.88
CA ASN A 19 16.14 -4.59 -0.46
C ASN A 19 16.00 -3.08 -0.79
N THR A 20 16.69 -2.66 -1.79
CA THR A 20 16.50 -1.35 -2.43
C THR A 20 15.02 -1.10 -2.68
N PHE A 21 14.53 0.08 -2.36
CA PHE A 21 13.19 0.54 -2.70
C PHE A 21 13.24 1.90 -3.40
N LEU A 22 12.20 2.17 -4.17
CA LEU A 22 12.06 3.44 -4.89
C LEU A 22 11.62 4.56 -3.94
N GLU A 23 11.98 5.78 -4.26
CA GLU A 23 11.34 6.97 -3.71
C GLU A 23 9.94 7.11 -4.33
N SER A 24 9.07 6.15 -4.01
CA SER A 24 7.76 5.99 -4.65
C SER A 24 6.89 7.22 -4.63
N PRO A 25 6.85 8.04 -3.55
CA PRO A 25 6.10 9.29 -3.54
C PRO A 25 6.51 10.27 -4.63
N ALA A 26 7.79 10.27 -5.00
CA ALA A 26 8.31 11.15 -6.04
C ALA A 26 8.03 10.61 -7.45
N VAL A 27 8.16 9.30 -7.66
CA VAL A 27 8.25 8.71 -9.00
C VAL A 27 7.02 7.92 -9.45
N LEU A 28 6.20 7.39 -8.53
CA LEU A 28 5.05 6.56 -8.87
C LEU A 28 3.72 7.34 -8.87
N THR A 29 2.82 6.89 -9.72
CA THR A 29 1.40 7.28 -9.70
C THR A 29 0.59 6.30 -8.86
N LYS A 30 -0.67 6.64 -8.54
CA LYS A 30 -1.62 5.70 -7.89
C LYS A 30 -1.94 4.47 -8.75
N GLY A 31 -1.66 4.51 -10.04
CA GLY A 31 -1.74 3.37 -10.95
C GLY A 31 -0.53 2.44 -10.91
N LEU A 32 0.46 2.70 -10.04
CA LEU A 32 1.70 1.94 -9.89
C LEU A 32 2.61 1.96 -11.13
N TYR A 33 2.53 3.00 -11.93
CA TYR A 33 3.46 3.25 -13.04
C TYR A 33 4.28 4.52 -12.80
N LEU A 34 5.42 4.62 -13.48
CA LEU A 34 6.29 5.79 -13.39
C LEU A 34 5.63 7.03 -14.03
N LYS A 35 5.74 8.17 -13.36
CA LYS A 35 5.23 9.46 -13.85
C LYS A 35 5.88 9.84 -15.18
N GLU A 36 7.21 9.65 -15.29
CA GLU A 36 7.99 9.99 -16.50
C GLU A 36 7.92 8.92 -17.59
N HIS A 37 7.67 7.66 -17.21
CA HIS A 37 7.59 6.51 -18.11
C HIS A 37 6.31 5.71 -17.88
N PRO A 38 5.17 6.18 -18.41
CA PRO A 38 3.86 5.60 -18.10
C PRO A 38 3.65 4.14 -18.54
N ASN A 39 4.58 3.58 -19.30
CA ASN A 39 4.56 2.17 -19.74
C ASN A 39 5.36 1.25 -18.80
N VAL A 40 5.99 1.81 -17.76
CA VAL A 40 6.79 1.05 -16.80
C VAL A 40 6.05 1.00 -15.46
N PHE A 41 5.72 -0.20 -15.03
CA PHE A 41 4.98 -0.47 -13.81
C PHE A 41 5.88 -1.11 -12.76
N PHE A 42 5.61 -0.82 -11.50
CA PHE A 42 6.30 -1.41 -10.36
C PHE A 42 5.30 -1.96 -9.36
N ALA A 43 5.68 -3.06 -8.71
CA ALA A 43 4.87 -3.70 -7.67
C ALA A 43 5.77 -4.38 -6.63
N GLY A 44 5.20 -4.71 -5.49
CA GLY A 44 5.88 -5.42 -4.42
C GLY A 44 6.81 -4.54 -3.61
N GLN A 45 7.75 -5.17 -2.92
CA GLN A 45 8.62 -4.52 -1.93
C GLN A 45 9.42 -3.34 -2.48
N ILE A 46 9.79 -3.38 -3.76
CA ILE A 46 10.53 -2.29 -4.39
C ILE A 46 9.75 -0.97 -4.38
N THR A 47 8.44 -1.00 -4.31
CA THR A 47 7.59 0.19 -4.25
C THR A 47 7.34 0.71 -2.84
N GLY A 48 7.84 0.02 -1.82
CA GLY A 48 7.61 0.36 -0.42
C GLY A 48 6.50 -0.41 0.27
N PHE A 49 5.90 -1.41 -0.40
CA PHE A 49 5.03 -2.37 0.28
C PHE A 49 5.85 -3.36 1.12
N GLU A 50 5.52 -3.52 2.39
CA GLU A 50 6.07 -4.59 3.23
C GLU A 50 5.05 -5.71 3.39
N GLY A 51 5.53 -6.94 3.24
CA GLY A 51 4.72 -8.15 3.41
C GLY A 51 4.41 -8.87 2.10
N TYR A 52 4.18 -10.18 2.23
CA TYR A 52 3.91 -11.04 1.07
C TYR A 52 2.55 -10.78 0.44
N MET A 53 1.53 -10.58 1.27
CA MET A 53 0.16 -10.34 0.81
C MET A 53 0.05 -8.98 0.13
N GLU A 54 0.68 -7.96 0.69
CA GLU A 54 0.75 -6.62 0.13
C GLU A 54 1.47 -6.61 -1.21
N SER A 55 2.59 -7.34 -1.30
CA SER A 55 3.34 -7.48 -2.53
C SER A 55 2.53 -8.18 -3.62
N ALA A 56 1.83 -9.27 -3.28
CA ALA A 56 0.95 -9.98 -4.21
C ALA A 56 -0.22 -9.10 -4.68
N ALA A 57 -0.87 -8.41 -3.74
CA ALA A 57 -1.98 -7.50 -4.05
C ALA A 57 -1.53 -6.36 -4.96
N SER A 58 -0.36 -5.75 -4.70
CA SER A 58 0.18 -4.69 -5.54
C SER A 58 0.50 -5.19 -6.96
N GLY A 59 1.00 -6.43 -7.09
CA GLY A 59 1.24 -7.07 -8.39
C GLY A 59 -0.05 -7.24 -9.19
N LEU A 60 -1.12 -7.71 -8.54
CA LEU A 60 -2.44 -7.84 -9.17
C LEU A 60 -2.99 -6.48 -9.63
N LEU A 61 -2.88 -5.47 -8.77
CA LEU A 61 -3.36 -4.11 -9.10
C LEU A 61 -2.55 -3.49 -10.24
N ALA A 62 -1.23 -3.63 -10.23
CA ALA A 62 -0.38 -3.17 -11.33
C ALA A 62 -0.72 -3.86 -12.66
N ALA A 63 -0.95 -5.17 -12.64
CA ALA A 63 -1.35 -5.94 -13.82
C ALA A 63 -2.71 -5.50 -14.36
N ARG A 64 -3.70 -5.25 -13.50
CA ARG A 64 -5.01 -4.72 -13.91
C ARG A 64 -4.90 -3.32 -14.52
N ASN A 65 -4.11 -2.45 -13.91
CA ASN A 65 -3.87 -1.11 -14.42
C ASN A 65 -3.16 -1.15 -15.79
N LEU A 66 -2.16 -2.02 -15.93
CA LEU A 66 -1.48 -2.24 -17.21
C LEU A 66 -2.45 -2.74 -18.27
N TYR A 67 -3.27 -3.74 -17.95
CA TYR A 67 -4.27 -4.28 -18.89
C TYR A 67 -5.27 -3.21 -19.32
N ALA A 68 -5.83 -2.45 -18.41
CA ALA A 68 -6.75 -1.37 -18.72
C ALA A 68 -6.10 -0.32 -19.65
N ARG A 69 -4.86 0.04 -19.36
CA ARG A 69 -4.10 0.99 -20.16
C ARG A 69 -3.82 0.49 -21.58
N LEU A 70 -3.55 -0.81 -21.77
CA LEU A 70 -3.45 -1.42 -23.08
C LEU A 70 -4.76 -1.37 -23.88
N GLN A 71 -5.89 -1.27 -23.18
CA GLN A 71 -7.22 -1.06 -23.77
C GLN A 71 -7.58 0.43 -23.95
N GLY A 72 -6.64 1.35 -23.68
CA GLY A 72 -6.88 2.78 -23.72
C GLY A 72 -7.77 3.32 -22.59
N ARG A 73 -7.90 2.56 -21.50
CA ARG A 73 -8.67 2.94 -20.30
C ARG A 73 -7.74 3.22 -19.12
N GLU A 74 -8.22 3.99 -18.17
CA GLU A 74 -7.58 4.21 -16.90
C GLU A 74 -8.52 3.78 -15.77
N LEU A 75 -8.05 2.93 -14.87
CA LEU A 75 -8.85 2.50 -13.74
C LEU A 75 -8.67 3.46 -12.56
N PRO A 76 -9.74 3.79 -11.85
CA PRO A 76 -9.62 4.53 -10.61
C PRO A 76 -8.83 3.68 -9.59
N PRO A 77 -8.01 4.32 -8.74
CA PRO A 77 -7.33 3.59 -7.67
C PRO A 77 -8.35 3.03 -6.67
N PRO A 78 -8.01 1.93 -5.96
CA PRO A 78 -8.86 1.44 -4.89
C PRO A 78 -9.13 2.53 -3.84
N PRO A 79 -10.34 2.56 -3.23
CA PRO A 79 -10.68 3.53 -2.21
C PRO A 79 -9.70 3.50 -1.02
N THR A 80 -9.35 4.64 -0.47
CA THR A 80 -8.45 4.75 0.70
C THR A 80 -9.05 4.14 1.97
N THR A 81 -10.33 3.85 1.99
CA THR A 81 -11.00 3.06 3.04
C THR A 81 -10.63 1.57 2.99
N THR A 82 -10.00 1.11 1.92
CA THR A 82 -9.47 -0.25 1.78
C THR A 82 -7.98 -0.28 2.13
N MET A 83 -7.49 -1.42 2.60
CA MET A 83 -6.07 -1.58 2.91
C MET A 83 -5.17 -1.34 1.69
N CYS A 84 -5.55 -1.85 0.53
CA CYS A 84 -4.81 -1.64 -0.71
C CYS A 84 -4.80 -0.16 -1.12
N GLY A 85 -5.95 0.51 -1.06
CA GLY A 85 -6.04 1.92 -1.40
C GLY A 85 -5.28 2.82 -0.43
N ALA A 86 -5.37 2.54 0.87
CA ALA A 86 -4.62 3.29 1.89
C ALA A 86 -3.09 3.13 1.73
N LEU A 87 -2.62 1.92 1.43
CA LEU A 87 -1.21 1.68 1.17
C LEU A 87 -0.73 2.34 -0.12
N ILE A 88 -1.51 2.27 -1.20
CA ILE A 88 -1.20 2.97 -2.46
C ILE A 88 -1.14 4.49 -2.21
N ASP A 89 -2.09 5.03 -1.48
CA ASP A 89 -2.11 6.44 -1.14
C ASP A 89 -0.86 6.83 -0.34
N TYR A 90 -0.49 6.02 0.65
CA TYR A 90 0.71 6.24 1.46
C TYR A 90 1.99 6.25 0.62
N ILE A 91 2.19 5.25 -0.25
CA ILE A 91 3.43 5.16 -1.06
C ILE A 91 3.49 6.16 -2.21
N THR A 92 2.40 6.85 -2.53
CA THR A 92 2.35 7.81 -3.64
C THR A 92 2.13 9.25 -3.19
N THR A 93 1.85 9.46 -1.90
CA THR A 93 1.72 10.80 -1.30
C THR A 93 3.10 11.34 -0.91
N PRO A 94 3.46 12.57 -1.28
CA PRO A 94 4.75 13.17 -0.92
C PRO A 94 5.03 13.10 0.58
N ASN A 95 6.15 12.49 0.94
CA ASN A 95 6.60 12.33 2.32
C ASN A 95 8.13 12.47 2.37
N LYS A 96 8.64 13.37 3.21
CA LYS A 96 10.09 13.62 3.33
C LYS A 96 10.85 12.45 3.97
N ASP A 97 10.18 11.72 4.84
CA ASP A 97 10.76 10.59 5.57
C ASP A 97 10.09 9.27 5.14
N PHE A 98 9.93 9.08 3.83
CA PHE A 98 9.29 7.88 3.28
C PHE A 98 10.00 6.62 3.73
N GLN A 99 9.25 5.70 4.30
CA GLN A 99 9.71 4.37 4.69
C GLN A 99 8.70 3.32 4.19
N PRO A 100 9.18 2.14 3.77
CA PRO A 100 8.29 1.04 3.46
C PRO A 100 7.32 0.71 4.59
N MET A 101 6.08 0.38 4.24
CA MET A 101 5.00 0.11 5.18
C MET A 101 4.24 -1.16 4.82
N GLY A 102 3.96 -1.97 5.85
CA GLY A 102 3.05 -3.10 5.77
C GLY A 102 1.63 -2.75 6.18
N ALA A 103 0.71 -3.65 5.88
CA ALA A 103 -0.69 -3.52 6.26
C ALA A 103 -0.85 -3.38 7.77
N ASN A 104 -1.53 -2.33 8.19
CA ASN A 104 -1.90 -2.12 9.58
C ASN A 104 -3.22 -1.34 9.66
N MET A 105 -4.01 -1.63 10.71
CA MET A 105 -5.34 -1.01 10.86
C MET A 105 -5.29 0.49 11.17
N GLY A 106 -4.11 1.01 11.52
CA GLY A 106 -3.92 2.44 11.81
C GLY A 106 -3.87 3.32 10.57
N ILE A 107 -3.62 2.74 9.38
CA ILE A 107 -3.58 3.49 8.13
C ILE A 107 -4.98 3.74 7.55
N LEU A 108 -5.98 2.95 7.98
CA LEU A 108 -7.35 3.10 7.50
C LEU A 108 -8.00 4.34 8.09
N PRO A 109 -8.68 5.16 7.28
CA PRO A 109 -9.43 6.29 7.77
C PRO A 109 -10.56 5.80 8.69
N ARG A 110 -10.76 6.50 9.79
CA ARG A 110 -11.81 6.21 10.77
C ARG A 110 -12.98 7.16 10.56
N THR A 111 -14.18 6.62 10.63
CA THR A 111 -15.40 7.42 10.71
C THR A 111 -15.75 7.68 12.18
N GLU A 112 -16.50 8.74 12.44
CA GLU A 112 -16.98 9.05 13.80
C GLU A 112 -17.73 7.88 14.42
N GLU A 113 -18.53 7.16 13.63
CA GLU A 113 -19.27 5.97 14.07
C GLU A 113 -18.35 4.86 14.57
N ILE A 114 -17.26 4.60 13.84
CA ILE A 114 -16.28 3.57 14.21
C ILE A 114 -15.48 3.99 15.45
N ASP A 115 -15.21 5.27 15.63
CA ASP A 115 -14.50 5.78 16.81
C ASP A 115 -15.34 5.71 18.09
N THR A 116 -16.66 5.62 18.00
CA THR A 116 -17.54 5.38 19.17
C THR A 116 -17.40 3.96 19.74
N ILE A 117 -16.93 3.00 18.95
CA ILE A 117 -16.75 1.61 19.37
C ILE A 117 -15.58 1.51 20.35
N ARG A 118 -15.87 1.25 21.63
CA ARG A 118 -14.85 1.19 22.70
C ARG A 118 -13.97 -0.07 22.60
N ASP A 119 -14.57 -1.21 22.26
CA ASP A 119 -13.83 -2.46 22.11
C ASP A 119 -12.95 -2.43 20.87
N LYS A 120 -11.67 -2.70 21.06
CA LYS A 120 -10.67 -2.66 19.99
C LYS A 120 -10.92 -3.72 18.92
N ARG A 121 -11.37 -4.90 19.31
CA ARG A 121 -11.63 -6.01 18.40
C ARG A 121 -12.86 -5.73 17.53
N GLU A 122 -13.94 -5.29 18.16
CA GLU A 122 -15.16 -4.90 17.44
C GLU A 122 -14.90 -3.76 16.47
N ARG A 123 -14.14 -2.76 16.89
CA ARG A 123 -13.73 -1.64 16.03
C ARG A 123 -12.91 -2.11 14.82
N TYR A 124 -11.99 -3.05 15.00
CA TYR A 124 -11.21 -3.59 13.89
C TYR A 124 -12.04 -4.48 12.97
N MET A 125 -13.01 -5.19 13.48
CA MET A 125 -13.98 -5.94 12.66
C MET A 125 -14.81 -4.99 11.81
N ALA A 126 -15.37 -3.94 12.40
CA ALA A 126 -16.15 -2.94 11.67
C ALA A 126 -15.34 -2.26 10.55
N LEU A 127 -14.07 -1.90 10.81
CA LEU A 127 -13.16 -1.37 9.80
C LEU A 127 -12.91 -2.38 8.67
N SER A 128 -12.70 -3.64 9.02
CA SER A 128 -12.47 -4.72 8.04
C SER A 128 -13.69 -4.94 7.15
N ASP A 129 -14.89 -4.99 7.74
CA ASP A 129 -16.14 -5.20 7.01
C ASP A 129 -16.42 -4.03 6.05
N ALA A 130 -16.24 -2.81 6.51
CA ALA A 130 -16.36 -1.62 5.67
C ALA A 130 -15.35 -1.62 4.52
N ALA A 131 -14.09 -1.97 4.80
CA ALA A 131 -13.04 -2.06 3.78
C ALA A 131 -13.34 -3.14 2.72
N GLN A 132 -13.84 -4.30 3.15
CA GLN A 132 -14.24 -5.38 2.23
C GLN A 132 -15.42 -4.97 1.34
N ALA A 133 -16.43 -4.32 1.91
CA ALA A 133 -17.58 -3.82 1.16
C ALA A 133 -17.14 -2.80 0.10
N ALA A 134 -16.29 -1.84 0.48
CA ALA A 134 -15.74 -0.85 -0.43
C ALA A 134 -14.90 -1.48 -1.55
N MET A 135 -14.09 -2.50 -1.23
CA MET A 135 -13.28 -3.19 -2.24
C MET A 135 -14.14 -3.97 -3.24
N ARG A 136 -15.22 -4.63 -2.78
CA ARG A 136 -16.14 -5.33 -3.66
C ARG A 136 -16.87 -4.37 -4.60
N ALA A 137 -17.32 -3.23 -4.11
CA ALA A 137 -17.96 -2.21 -4.92
C ALA A 137 -17.00 -1.67 -5.99
N TRP A 138 -15.78 -1.31 -5.59
CA TRP A 138 -14.75 -0.86 -6.52
C TRP A 138 -14.40 -1.90 -7.58
N ALA A 139 -14.28 -3.19 -7.20
CA ALA A 139 -13.98 -4.25 -8.15
C ALA A 139 -15.07 -4.42 -9.20
N ALA A 140 -16.34 -4.33 -8.80
CA ALA A 140 -17.48 -4.42 -9.71
C ALA A 140 -17.52 -3.23 -10.72
N GLU A 141 -17.22 -2.01 -10.24
CA GLU A 141 -17.13 -0.83 -11.12
C GLU A 141 -15.96 -0.91 -12.10
N ALA A 142 -14.85 -1.50 -11.69
CA ALA A 142 -13.63 -1.60 -12.49
C ALA A 142 -13.68 -2.72 -13.56
N GLU A 143 -14.71 -3.57 -13.56
CA GLU A 143 -14.95 -4.61 -14.57
C GLU A 143 -15.72 -4.09 -15.80
N HIS A 144 -16.35 -2.95 -15.69
CA HIS A 144 -17.09 -2.29 -16.76
C HIS A 144 -16.29 -1.16 -17.41
#